data_c8363c4bc82febc1bf02cc2e287f01c6
#
_entry.id   c8363c4bc82febc1bf02cc2e287f01c6
#
_cell.length_a   1.000
_cell.length_b   1.000
_cell.length_c   1.000
_cell.angle_alpha   90.00
_cell.angle_beta   90.00
_cell.angle_gamma   90.00
#
_symmetry.space_group_name_H-M   'P 1'
#
loop_
_entity.id
_entity.type
_entity.pdbx_description
1 polymer ?
#
loop_
_entity_poly.entity_id
_entity_poly.type
_entity_poly.pdbx_seq_one_letter_code
_entity_poly.pdbx_strand_id
1 'polypeptide(L)'
;LENFLSFGDEDQIDQVLEMLNSDNLKDDVINRFNLNKHYQISESAKYPKTKARNQFTKNTSFKRTDYLAIKIEVLDEDPQYAADIANYISTSLDSLRTVLQQNRAKQAFDIISLQYKKKKNLVDSILLEQRKIRAQGVFDYESQSEVLSEAIITAQTSVKAEEARLKVYERYASRLPDSTI
;
A
#
# COMPACT_ATOMS: atom_id res chain seq x y z
N LEU A 1 0.37 -14.94 0.89
CA LEU A 1 -0.32 -14.04 -0.06
C LEU A 1 -1.65 -13.52 0.52
N GLU A 2 -2.38 -14.34 1.27
CA GLU A 2 -3.65 -13.95 1.90
C GLU A 2 -3.47 -12.76 2.85
N ASN A 3 -2.39 -12.73 3.63
CA ASN A 3 -2.11 -11.64 4.58
C ASN A 3 -1.73 -10.30 3.91
N PHE A 4 -1.34 -10.30 2.63
CA PHE A 4 -0.93 -9.07 1.95
C PHE A 4 -2.12 -8.22 1.48
N LEU A 5 -3.27 -8.84 1.31
CA LEU A 5 -4.53 -8.22 0.87
C LEU A 5 -5.59 -8.16 1.97
N SER A 6 -5.34 -8.77 3.14
CA SER A 6 -6.25 -8.67 4.28
C SER A 6 -6.24 -7.22 4.79
N PHE A 7 -7.44 -6.67 4.95
CA PHE A 7 -7.63 -5.36 5.58
C PHE A 7 -8.25 -5.59 6.96
N GLY A 8 -7.65 -5.00 7.99
CA GLY A 8 -8.16 -5.08 9.35
C GLY A 8 -7.20 -5.73 10.35
N ASP A 9 -5.94 -5.99 9.95
CA ASP A 9 -4.91 -6.38 10.90
C ASP A 9 -4.53 -5.19 11.80
N GLU A 10 -4.11 -5.45 13.03
CA GLU A 10 -3.73 -4.42 14.01
C GLU A 10 -2.72 -3.42 13.46
N ASP A 11 -1.69 -3.90 12.74
CA ASP A 11 -0.65 -3.08 12.11
C ASP A 11 -1.21 -2.06 11.11
N GLN A 12 -2.29 -2.41 10.42
CA GLN A 12 -2.92 -1.52 9.44
C GLN A 12 -3.72 -0.42 10.13
N ILE A 13 -4.39 -0.75 11.21
CA ILE A 13 -5.14 0.22 12.00
C ILE A 13 -4.17 1.20 12.65
N ASP A 14 -3.05 0.72 13.17
CA ASP A 14 -2.02 1.57 13.75
C ASP A 14 -1.41 2.52 12.71
N GLN A 15 -1.16 2.05 11.48
CA GLN A 15 -0.73 2.92 10.37
C GLN A 15 -1.78 3.99 10.03
N VAL A 16 -3.06 3.63 10.01
CA VAL A 16 -4.14 4.59 9.78
C VAL A 16 -4.25 5.60 10.92
N LEU A 17 -4.10 5.17 12.17
CA LEU A 17 -4.07 6.06 13.32
C LEU A 17 -2.87 7.03 13.26
N GLU A 18 -1.70 6.55 12.83
CA GLU A 18 -0.54 7.39 12.60
C GLU A 18 -0.80 8.46 11.53
N MET A 19 -1.46 8.07 10.43
CA MET A 19 -1.85 9.02 9.39
C MET A 19 -2.88 10.04 9.86
N LEU A 20 -3.88 9.61 10.64
CA LEU A 20 -4.87 10.51 11.23
C LEU A 20 -4.22 11.51 12.21
N ASN A 21 -3.17 11.12 12.88
CA ASN A 21 -2.40 11.99 13.76
C ASN A 21 -1.31 12.79 13.05
N SER A 22 -1.14 12.60 11.73
CA SER A 22 -0.11 13.30 10.95
C SER A 22 -0.37 14.81 10.86
N ASP A 23 0.69 15.55 10.73
CA ASP A 23 0.62 17.00 10.52
C ASP A 23 -0.05 17.37 9.18
N ASN A 24 0.05 16.49 8.18
CA ASN A 24 -0.57 16.71 6.87
C ASN A 24 -2.09 16.74 6.97
N LEU A 25 -2.69 15.74 7.64
CA LEU A 25 -4.13 15.74 7.83
C LEU A 25 -4.60 16.92 8.70
N LYS A 26 -3.85 17.25 9.76
CA LYS A 26 -4.17 18.40 10.61
C LYS A 26 -4.19 19.69 9.79
N ASP A 27 -3.16 19.93 8.98
CA ASP A 27 -3.07 21.12 8.14
C ASP A 27 -4.19 21.18 7.11
N ASP A 28 -4.53 20.03 6.51
CA ASP A 28 -5.60 19.93 5.52
C ASP A 28 -6.96 20.30 6.14
N VAL A 29 -7.30 19.72 7.28
CA VAL A 29 -8.54 20.04 8.01
C VAL A 29 -8.55 21.50 8.48
N ILE A 30 -7.43 22.00 9.04
CA ILE A 30 -7.31 23.38 9.50
C ILE A 30 -7.54 24.36 8.34
N ASN A 31 -6.98 24.10 7.17
CA ASN A 31 -7.14 24.93 5.99
C ASN A 31 -8.56 24.82 5.41
N ARG A 32 -9.09 23.61 5.28
CA ARG A 32 -10.41 23.34 4.71
C ARG A 32 -11.52 24.04 5.47
N PHE A 33 -11.46 23.99 6.79
CA PHE A 33 -12.45 24.56 7.70
C PHE A 33 -12.05 25.95 8.22
N ASN A 34 -10.95 26.53 7.74
CA ASN A 34 -10.46 27.83 8.20
C ASN A 34 -10.39 27.93 9.75
N LEU A 35 -9.87 26.87 10.38
CA LEU A 35 -9.86 26.73 11.84
C LEU A 35 -9.01 27.81 12.54
N ASN A 36 -8.06 28.44 11.85
CA ASN A 36 -7.32 29.58 12.39
C ASN A 36 -8.28 30.71 12.80
N LYS A 37 -9.24 31.04 11.94
CA LYS A 37 -10.25 32.05 12.21
C LYS A 37 -11.25 31.59 13.25
N HIS A 38 -11.68 30.35 13.15
CA HIS A 38 -12.64 29.72 14.08
C HIS A 38 -12.11 29.69 15.53
N TYR A 39 -10.84 29.33 15.69
CA TYR A 39 -10.17 29.33 16.99
C TYR A 39 -9.62 30.71 17.42
N GLN A 40 -9.97 31.77 16.69
CA GLN A 40 -9.55 33.14 16.95
C GLN A 40 -8.02 33.30 17.08
N ILE A 41 -7.26 32.53 16.29
CA ILE A 41 -5.80 32.62 16.27
C ILE A 41 -5.39 33.76 15.36
N SER A 42 -4.75 34.80 15.95
CA SER A 42 -4.25 35.92 15.19
C SER A 42 -3.15 35.49 14.21
N GLU A 43 -3.20 36.02 12.97
CA GLU A 43 -2.14 35.82 11.97
C GLU A 43 -0.79 36.38 12.43
N SER A 44 -0.82 37.44 13.28
CA SER A 44 0.39 38.03 13.88
C SER A 44 0.91 37.27 15.11
N ALA A 45 0.26 36.17 15.51
CA ALA A 45 0.70 35.38 16.64
C ALA A 45 2.05 34.71 16.35
N LYS A 46 2.89 34.58 17.38
CA LYS A 46 4.10 33.78 17.27
C LYS A 46 3.70 32.30 17.08
N TYR A 47 4.04 31.73 15.93
CA TYR A 47 3.73 30.33 15.55
C TYR A 47 2.21 30.02 15.39
N PRO A 48 1.48 30.68 14.49
CA PRO A 48 0.04 30.48 14.32
C PRO A 48 -0.34 29.06 13.93
N LYS A 49 0.42 28.43 13.03
CA LYS A 49 0.21 27.02 12.60
C LYS A 49 0.32 26.05 13.76
N THR A 50 1.34 26.19 14.59
CA THR A 50 1.54 25.33 15.77
C THR A 50 0.39 25.48 16.78
N LYS A 51 -0.09 26.72 16.97
CA LYS A 51 -1.23 26.96 17.84
C LYS A 51 -2.49 26.31 17.32
N ALA A 52 -2.75 26.42 16.02
CA ALA A 52 -3.90 25.78 15.38
C ALA A 52 -3.85 24.26 15.48
N ARG A 53 -2.71 23.64 15.17
CA ARG A 53 -2.51 22.20 15.32
C ARG A 53 -2.71 21.73 16.77
N ASN A 54 -2.17 22.45 17.73
CA ASN A 54 -2.33 22.13 19.14
C ASN A 54 -3.79 22.23 19.60
N GLN A 55 -4.52 23.25 19.14
CA GLN A 55 -5.94 23.41 19.46
C GLN A 55 -6.77 22.30 18.79
N PHE A 56 -6.51 22.01 17.51
CA PHE A 56 -7.14 20.90 16.80
C PHE A 56 -6.90 19.56 17.51
N THR A 57 -5.66 19.29 17.93
CA THR A 57 -5.31 18.05 18.66
C THR A 57 -6.00 17.96 20.02
N LYS A 58 -6.30 19.07 20.69
CA LYS A 58 -7.09 19.07 21.95
C LYS A 58 -8.56 18.77 21.69
N ASN A 59 -9.07 19.21 20.55
CA ASN A 59 -10.48 19.11 20.17
C ASN A 59 -10.80 17.83 19.41
N THR A 60 -9.79 17.04 19.01
CA THR A 60 -9.98 15.81 18.24
C THR A 60 -9.32 14.62 18.94
N SER A 61 -9.91 13.44 18.78
CA SER A 61 -9.36 12.20 19.31
C SER A 61 -9.59 11.07 18.31
N PHE A 62 -8.53 10.33 18.04
CA PHE A 62 -8.56 9.15 17.18
C PHE A 62 -8.12 7.95 17.99
N LYS A 63 -8.98 6.93 18.12
CA LYS A 63 -8.72 5.76 18.96
C LYS A 63 -9.15 4.49 18.26
N ARG A 64 -8.38 3.42 18.45
CA ARG A 64 -8.80 2.07 18.12
C ARG A 64 -9.84 1.57 19.12
N THR A 65 -10.88 0.92 18.64
CA THR A 65 -11.83 0.19 19.47
C THR A 65 -11.41 -1.27 19.62
N ASP A 66 -12.01 -1.97 20.58
CA ASP A 66 -11.78 -3.41 20.81
C ASP A 66 -12.18 -4.27 19.60
N TYR A 67 -13.04 -3.75 18.74
CA TYR A 67 -13.49 -4.41 17.50
C TYR A 67 -12.67 -4.04 16.26
N LEU A 68 -11.46 -3.51 16.45
CA LEU A 68 -10.58 -3.08 15.35
C LEU A 68 -11.20 -2.00 14.44
N ALA A 69 -12.12 -1.20 14.97
CA ALA A 69 -12.63 -0.01 14.29
C ALA A 69 -11.89 1.25 14.78
N ILE A 70 -11.94 2.31 13.99
CA ILE A 70 -11.39 3.62 14.38
C ILE A 70 -12.53 4.51 14.86
N LYS A 71 -12.41 4.98 16.08
CA LYS A 71 -13.29 5.97 16.66
C LYS A 71 -12.73 7.37 16.43
N ILE A 72 -13.51 8.22 15.77
CA ILE A 72 -13.19 9.63 15.52
C ILE A 72 -14.10 10.47 16.42
N GLU A 73 -13.53 11.29 17.26
CA GLU A 73 -14.25 12.22 18.13
C GLU A 73 -13.78 13.63 17.82
N VAL A 74 -14.74 14.53 17.60
CA VAL A 74 -14.49 15.96 17.38
C VAL A 74 -15.36 16.76 18.36
N LEU A 75 -14.72 17.68 19.09
CA LEU A 75 -15.37 18.60 20.02
C LEU A 75 -15.30 20.01 19.43
N ASP A 76 -16.44 20.67 19.34
CA ASP A 76 -16.55 22.06 18.93
C ASP A 76 -17.72 22.73 19.64
N GLU A 77 -17.72 24.06 19.70
CA GLU A 77 -18.83 24.84 20.27
C GLU A 77 -20.07 24.76 19.36
N ASP A 78 -19.88 24.60 18.05
CA ASP A 78 -20.93 24.39 17.08
C ASP A 78 -21.06 22.89 16.73
N PRO A 79 -22.18 22.24 17.09
CA PRO A 79 -22.40 20.81 16.82
C PRO A 79 -22.36 20.46 15.33
N GLN A 80 -22.86 21.35 14.45
CA GLN A 80 -22.85 21.13 13.02
C GLN A 80 -21.41 21.16 12.50
N TYR A 81 -20.62 22.09 12.97
CA TYR A 81 -19.21 22.24 12.61
C TYR A 81 -18.40 21.02 13.03
N ALA A 82 -18.63 20.53 14.26
CA ALA A 82 -18.01 19.29 14.76
C ALA A 82 -18.36 18.09 13.86
N ALA A 83 -19.63 17.97 13.46
CA ALA A 83 -20.10 16.88 12.58
C ALA A 83 -19.48 16.97 11.18
N ASP A 84 -19.38 18.18 10.61
CA ASP A 84 -18.80 18.39 9.29
C ASP A 84 -17.29 18.06 9.28
N ILE A 85 -16.55 18.45 10.32
CA ILE A 85 -15.14 18.08 10.50
C ILE A 85 -14.99 16.56 10.62
N ALA A 86 -15.81 15.90 11.47
CA ALA A 86 -15.72 14.45 11.66
C ALA A 86 -16.03 13.68 10.36
N ASN A 87 -17.04 14.11 9.60
CA ASN A 87 -17.39 13.53 8.31
C ASN A 87 -16.28 13.74 7.27
N TYR A 88 -15.68 14.92 7.23
CA TYR A 88 -14.56 15.20 6.35
C TYR A 88 -13.35 14.31 6.66
N ILE A 89 -12.99 14.16 7.94
CA ILE A 89 -11.91 13.28 8.37
C ILE A 89 -12.21 11.83 7.96
N SER A 90 -13.45 11.36 8.15
CA SER A 90 -13.88 10.03 7.73
C SER A 90 -13.73 9.82 6.21
N THR A 91 -14.17 10.77 5.40
CA THR A 91 -14.04 10.72 3.93
C THR A 91 -12.57 10.75 3.49
N SER A 92 -11.76 11.60 4.15
CA SER A 92 -10.32 11.66 3.91
C SER A 92 -9.63 10.33 4.27
N LEU A 93 -10.08 9.65 5.31
CA LEU A 93 -9.61 8.34 5.70
C LEU A 93 -9.88 7.28 4.63
N ASP A 94 -11.06 7.27 4.03
CA ASP A 94 -11.40 6.35 2.94
C ASP A 94 -10.49 6.58 1.71
N SER A 95 -10.19 7.84 1.40
CA SER A 95 -9.24 8.20 0.34
C SER A 95 -7.83 7.73 0.67
N LEU A 96 -7.35 7.95 1.88
CA LEU A 96 -6.04 7.49 2.36
C LEU A 96 -5.94 5.95 2.33
N ARG A 97 -7.00 5.26 2.74
CA ARG A 97 -7.09 3.79 2.65
C ARG A 97 -6.89 3.31 1.21
N THR A 98 -7.57 3.93 0.27
CA THR A 98 -7.46 3.59 -1.15
C THR A 98 -6.03 3.78 -1.65
N VAL A 99 -5.39 4.91 -1.35
CA VAL A 99 -4.00 5.19 -1.72
C VAL A 99 -3.03 4.16 -1.11
N LEU A 100 -3.23 3.77 0.15
CA LEU A 100 -2.42 2.73 0.79
C LEU A 100 -2.54 1.38 0.10
N GLN A 101 -3.77 0.97 -0.23
CA GLN A 101 -4.00 -0.28 -0.95
C GLN A 101 -3.35 -0.27 -2.34
N GLN A 102 -3.44 0.84 -3.07
CA GLN A 102 -2.79 1.02 -4.37
C GLN A 102 -1.26 0.93 -4.25
N ASN A 103 -0.66 1.62 -3.28
CA ASN A 103 0.79 1.60 -3.06
C ASN A 103 1.28 0.19 -2.72
N ARG A 104 0.56 -0.54 -1.86
CA ARG A 104 0.88 -1.95 -1.53
C ARG A 104 0.75 -2.86 -2.74
N ALA A 105 -0.33 -2.74 -3.51
CA ALA A 105 -0.52 -3.52 -4.73
C ALA A 105 0.61 -3.26 -5.74
N LYS A 106 1.02 -2.00 -5.90
CA LYS A 106 2.15 -1.62 -6.77
C LYS A 106 3.47 -2.21 -6.27
N GLN A 107 3.78 -2.11 -4.99
CA GLN A 107 5.00 -2.70 -4.43
C GLN A 107 5.04 -4.22 -4.62
N ALA A 108 3.92 -4.91 -4.37
CA ALA A 108 3.81 -6.34 -4.62
C ALA A 108 4.02 -6.70 -6.10
N PHE A 109 3.42 -5.93 -7.00
CA PHE A 109 3.60 -6.09 -8.44
C PHE A 109 5.07 -5.92 -8.85
N ASP A 110 5.75 -4.90 -8.35
CA ASP A 110 7.16 -4.63 -8.67
C ASP A 110 8.07 -5.78 -8.18
N ILE A 111 7.83 -6.31 -6.97
CA ILE A 111 8.58 -7.44 -6.43
C ILE A 111 8.37 -8.69 -7.28
N ILE A 112 7.13 -9.02 -7.61
CA ILE A 112 6.78 -10.21 -8.40
C ILE A 112 7.31 -10.08 -9.82
N SER A 113 7.19 -8.91 -10.44
CA SER A 113 7.77 -8.62 -11.75
C SER A 113 9.28 -8.85 -11.79
N LEU A 114 9.98 -8.39 -10.76
CA LEU A 114 11.42 -8.60 -10.63
C LEU A 114 11.77 -10.09 -10.49
N GLN A 115 11.03 -10.82 -9.65
CA GLN A 115 11.22 -12.27 -9.48
C GLN A 115 10.93 -13.03 -10.76
N TYR A 116 9.86 -12.69 -11.47
CA TYR A 116 9.54 -13.26 -12.78
C TYR A 116 10.67 -13.06 -13.78
N LYS A 117 11.19 -11.83 -13.91
CA LYS A 117 12.33 -11.53 -14.80
C LYS A 117 13.56 -12.34 -14.45
N LYS A 118 13.90 -12.44 -13.15
CA LYS A 118 15.05 -13.25 -12.69
C LYS A 118 14.89 -14.73 -13.06
N LYS A 119 13.72 -15.31 -12.81
CA LYS A 119 13.43 -16.71 -13.13
C LYS A 119 13.41 -16.96 -14.63
N LYS A 120 12.83 -16.05 -15.42
CA LYS A 120 12.84 -16.13 -16.88
C LYS A 120 14.27 -16.12 -17.43
N ASN A 121 15.11 -15.19 -16.97
CA ASN A 121 16.51 -15.12 -17.40
C ASN A 121 17.28 -16.40 -17.03
N LEU A 122 16.98 -17.00 -15.88
CA LEU A 122 17.57 -18.28 -15.47
C LEU A 122 17.18 -19.40 -16.44
N VAL A 123 15.88 -19.51 -16.80
CA VAL A 123 15.41 -20.49 -17.79
C VAL A 123 16.09 -20.29 -19.13
N ASP A 124 16.14 -19.04 -19.62
CA ASP A 124 16.79 -18.70 -20.90
C ASP A 124 18.28 -19.09 -20.89
N SER A 125 18.97 -18.85 -19.78
CA SER A 125 20.39 -19.24 -19.59
C SER A 125 20.58 -20.77 -19.63
N ILE A 126 19.71 -21.53 -18.93
CA ILE A 126 19.76 -22.99 -18.92
C ILE A 126 19.51 -23.55 -20.31
N LEU A 127 18.50 -23.01 -21.02
CA LEU A 127 18.17 -23.44 -22.39
C LEU A 127 19.31 -23.13 -23.39
N LEU A 128 19.99 -21.99 -23.20
CA LEU A 128 21.16 -21.64 -24.00
C LEU A 128 22.31 -22.62 -23.78
N GLU A 129 22.60 -22.95 -22.52
CA GLU A 129 23.65 -23.89 -22.15
C GLU A 129 23.33 -25.31 -22.67
N GLN A 130 22.09 -25.74 -22.54
CA GLN A 130 21.64 -27.01 -23.13
C GLN A 130 21.85 -27.07 -24.66
N ARG A 131 21.57 -25.95 -25.37
CA ARG A 131 21.84 -25.88 -26.85
C ARG A 131 23.33 -25.99 -27.18
N LYS A 132 24.21 -25.36 -26.37
CA LYS A 132 25.66 -25.45 -26.54
C LYS A 132 26.17 -26.88 -26.36
N ILE A 133 25.73 -27.55 -25.29
CA ILE A 133 26.11 -28.94 -25.00
C ILE A 133 25.67 -29.88 -26.11
N ARG A 134 24.44 -29.72 -26.64
CA ARG A 134 23.93 -30.47 -27.79
C ARG A 134 24.75 -30.23 -29.06
N ALA A 135 25.20 -28.99 -29.31
CA ALA A 135 26.01 -28.63 -30.46
C ALA A 135 27.42 -29.24 -30.41
N GLN A 136 27.95 -29.55 -29.23
CA GLN A 136 29.25 -30.20 -29.01
C GLN A 136 29.20 -31.73 -29.18
N GLY A 137 28.05 -32.30 -29.54
CA GLY A 137 27.93 -33.73 -29.82
C GLY A 137 28.05 -34.63 -28.58
N VAL A 138 27.89 -34.09 -27.38
CA VAL A 138 27.85 -34.86 -26.13
C VAL A 138 26.53 -35.60 -26.04
N PHE A 139 26.53 -36.85 -26.44
CA PHE A 139 25.34 -37.74 -26.51
C PHE A 139 25.28 -38.74 -25.37
N ASP A 140 25.95 -38.51 -24.25
CA ASP A 140 25.73 -39.33 -23.07
C ASP A 140 24.47 -38.84 -22.32
N TYR A 141 23.36 -39.37 -22.81
CA TYR A 141 22.03 -38.77 -22.68
C TYR A 141 21.31 -39.18 -21.39
N GLU A 142 21.68 -40.28 -20.72
CA GLU A 142 20.84 -40.86 -19.69
C GLU A 142 21.04 -40.21 -18.30
N SER A 143 22.24 -39.90 -17.88
CA SER A 143 22.48 -39.39 -16.53
C SER A 143 22.48 -37.84 -16.40
N GLN A 144 22.88 -37.13 -17.47
CA GLN A 144 22.88 -35.65 -17.46
C GLN A 144 21.56 -35.04 -17.92
N SER A 145 20.80 -35.77 -18.74
CA SER A 145 19.50 -35.36 -19.26
C SER A 145 18.42 -35.29 -18.17
N GLU A 146 18.46 -36.18 -17.20
CA GLU A 146 17.46 -36.25 -16.13
C GLU A 146 17.55 -35.06 -15.19
N VAL A 147 18.75 -34.71 -14.73
CA VAL A 147 19.00 -33.54 -13.84
C VAL A 147 18.70 -32.21 -14.54
N LEU A 148 19.09 -32.09 -15.83
CA LEU A 148 18.80 -30.87 -16.61
C LEU A 148 17.30 -30.77 -16.96
N SER A 149 16.63 -31.88 -17.22
CA SER A 149 15.19 -31.91 -17.49
C SER A 149 14.38 -31.54 -16.24
N GLU A 150 14.74 -32.08 -15.06
CA GLU A 150 14.13 -31.68 -13.80
C GLU A 150 14.35 -30.19 -13.48
N ALA A 151 15.55 -29.67 -13.67
CA ALA A 151 15.86 -28.26 -13.46
C ALA A 151 15.03 -27.34 -14.38
N ILE A 152 14.89 -27.72 -15.68
CA ILE A 152 14.08 -26.98 -16.64
C ILE A 152 12.59 -27.02 -16.26
N ILE A 153 12.07 -28.20 -15.93
CA ILE A 153 10.67 -28.37 -15.52
C ILE A 153 10.37 -27.57 -14.25
N THR A 154 11.25 -27.62 -13.28
CA THR A 154 11.12 -26.87 -12.01
C THR A 154 11.15 -25.36 -12.27
N ALA A 155 12.10 -24.88 -13.08
CA ALA A 155 12.21 -23.48 -13.44
C ALA A 155 10.99 -22.99 -14.26
N GLN A 156 10.52 -23.78 -15.24
CA GLN A 156 9.33 -23.44 -16.04
C GLN A 156 8.06 -23.42 -15.17
N THR A 157 7.90 -24.36 -14.26
CA THR A 157 6.77 -24.40 -13.31
C THR A 157 6.79 -23.16 -12.41
N SER A 158 7.96 -22.80 -11.95
CA SER A 158 8.15 -21.59 -11.14
C SER A 158 7.82 -20.29 -11.89
N VAL A 159 8.21 -20.19 -13.17
CA VAL A 159 7.86 -19.04 -14.04
C VAL A 159 6.35 -18.96 -14.24
N LYS A 160 5.68 -20.09 -14.55
CA LYS A 160 4.22 -20.13 -14.70
C LYS A 160 3.48 -19.74 -13.42
N ALA A 161 3.98 -20.14 -12.26
CA ALA A 161 3.41 -19.76 -10.98
C ALA A 161 3.51 -18.23 -10.75
N GLU A 162 4.67 -17.63 -11.05
CA GLU A 162 4.83 -16.17 -10.92
C GLU A 162 4.02 -15.39 -11.96
N GLU A 163 3.88 -15.93 -13.18
CA GLU A 163 3.02 -15.35 -14.22
C GLU A 163 1.54 -15.35 -13.80
N ALA A 164 1.07 -16.45 -13.19
CA ALA A 164 -0.28 -16.52 -12.66
C ALA A 164 -0.51 -15.51 -11.53
N ARG A 165 0.47 -15.35 -10.63
CA ARG A 165 0.44 -14.33 -9.58
C ARG A 165 0.40 -12.91 -10.16
N LEU A 166 1.24 -12.64 -11.16
CA LEU A 166 1.28 -11.34 -11.83
C LEU A 166 -0.09 -10.98 -12.43
N LYS A 167 -0.74 -11.90 -13.13
CA LYS A 167 -2.08 -11.70 -13.69
C LYS A 167 -3.15 -11.39 -12.63
N VAL A 168 -3.03 -12.00 -11.45
CA VAL A 168 -3.94 -11.69 -10.33
C VAL A 168 -3.73 -10.24 -9.86
N TYR A 169 -2.48 -9.81 -9.69
CA TYR A 169 -2.17 -8.43 -9.26
C TYR A 169 -2.53 -7.38 -10.31
N GLU A 170 -2.31 -7.65 -11.60
CA GLU A 170 -2.75 -6.78 -12.69
C GLU A 170 -4.27 -6.57 -12.66
N ARG A 171 -5.02 -7.67 -12.46
CA ARG A 171 -6.48 -7.62 -12.36
C ARG A 171 -6.95 -6.87 -11.11
N TYR A 172 -6.20 -6.93 -10.03
CA TYR A 172 -6.48 -6.17 -8.81
C TYR A 172 -6.17 -4.68 -8.98
N ALA A 173 -5.00 -4.35 -9.55
CA ALA A 173 -4.59 -2.98 -9.84
C ALA A 173 -5.57 -2.26 -10.78
N SER A 174 -6.12 -2.98 -11.79
CA SER A 174 -7.09 -2.42 -12.73
C SER A 174 -8.49 -2.18 -12.14
N ARG A 175 -8.79 -2.72 -10.96
CA ARG A 175 -10.07 -2.54 -10.26
C ARG A 175 -10.03 -1.44 -9.20
N LEU A 176 -8.84 -0.93 -8.86
CA LEU A 176 -8.72 0.19 -7.95
C LEU A 176 -9.05 1.47 -8.72
N PRO A 177 -9.91 2.35 -8.18
CA PRO A 177 -10.24 3.61 -8.86
C PRO A 177 -8.98 4.45 -9.02
N ASP A 178 -8.83 5.04 -10.21
CA ASP A 178 -7.80 6.05 -10.45
C ASP A 178 -8.03 7.20 -9.47
N SER A 179 -7.13 7.35 -8.51
CA SER A 179 -7.11 8.54 -7.67
C SER A 179 -6.50 9.68 -8.48
N THR A 180 -7.29 10.23 -9.40
CA THR A 180 -7.04 11.55 -9.96
C THR A 180 -7.52 12.57 -8.93
N ILE A 181 -6.61 13.06 -8.11
CA ILE A 181 -6.74 14.31 -7.38
C ILE A 181 -5.57 15.20 -7.77
#